data_98d7cf0b17001e681a913487b4920a2d
#
_entry.id   98d7cf0b17001e681a913487b4920a2d
#
_cell.length_a   1.000
_cell.length_b   1.000
_cell.length_c   1.000
_cell.angle_alpha   90.00
_cell.angle_beta   90.00
_cell.angle_gamma   90.00
#
_symmetry.space_group_name_H-M   'P 1'
#
loop_
_entity.id
_entity.type
_entity.pdbx_description
1 polymer ?
#
loop_
_entity_poly.entity_id
_entity_poly.type
_entity_poly.pdbx_seq_one_letter_code
_entity_poly.pdbx_strand_id
1 'polypeptide(L)'
;MLDLRRLRLLRELKIRGTLADVAAALSYSPSSVSQQLALLEREVGVELLRKTGRRVVLTAQAEVLVAHTAELLETMERAEADLAASLTTVSGTVRVAVFQSAALALMPDALTAMTRDYPDVRVEMVQREPETALYETFARDFDLVIAEQYPGHAAPRHPELDHMELTQDAIQLAVPLPGQRYADISSVAAAAGAAWVMEPRGAASRHWAEQACRRAGFEPDVRYETADLQAQIRLIESGNAVALMPELVWTGRNVPVQLFDLAEDPQRSIFTSARRAGARRPAVLAVREVLGRAAAEVRRPSSPQLHQQ
;
A
#
# COMPACT_ATOMS: atom_id res chain seq x y z
N MET A 1 36.17 -14.42 -0.23
CA MET A 1 34.98 -14.52 0.62
C MET A 1 33.89 -13.69 -0.01
N LEU A 2 32.66 -14.18 -0.06
CA LEU A 2 31.54 -13.47 -0.69
C LEU A 2 31.23 -12.15 0.05
N ASP A 3 31.11 -11.06 -0.71
CA ASP A 3 30.75 -9.74 -0.19
C ASP A 3 29.22 -9.57 -0.20
N LEU A 4 28.62 -9.36 0.99
CA LEU A 4 27.18 -9.24 1.16
C LEU A 4 26.59 -8.03 0.39
N ARG A 5 27.33 -6.94 0.21
CA ARG A 5 26.87 -5.78 -0.56
C ARG A 5 26.69 -6.15 -2.03
N ARG A 6 27.60 -6.96 -2.58
CA ARG A 6 27.53 -7.43 -3.98
C ARG A 6 26.42 -8.47 -4.16
N LEU A 7 26.27 -9.36 -3.18
CA LEU A 7 25.13 -10.30 -3.17
C LEU A 7 23.79 -9.56 -3.13
N ARG A 8 23.70 -8.50 -2.32
CA ARG A 8 22.51 -7.63 -2.30
C ARG A 8 22.23 -7.00 -3.68
N LEU A 9 23.24 -6.50 -4.38
CA LEU A 9 23.06 -5.95 -5.72
C LEU A 9 22.54 -7.00 -6.70
N LEU A 10 23.01 -8.25 -6.62
CA LEU A 10 22.51 -9.35 -7.45
C LEU A 10 21.04 -9.66 -7.17
N ARG A 11 20.64 -9.71 -5.89
CA ARG A 11 19.25 -9.88 -5.48
C ARG A 11 18.37 -8.71 -5.94
N GLU A 12 18.83 -7.48 -5.78
CA GLU A 12 18.11 -6.29 -6.26
C GLU A 12 17.91 -6.33 -7.78
N LEU A 13 18.90 -6.83 -8.55
CA LEU A 13 18.75 -7.00 -9.98
C LEU A 13 17.67 -8.03 -10.33
N LYS A 14 17.56 -9.12 -9.56
CA LYS A 14 16.48 -10.10 -9.71
C LYS A 14 15.12 -9.47 -9.46
N ILE A 15 15.00 -8.65 -8.43
CA ILE A 15 13.74 -8.02 -8.02
C ILE A 15 13.33 -6.93 -9.03
N ARG A 16 14.25 -6.02 -9.39
CA ARG A 16 13.96 -4.80 -10.16
C ARG A 16 14.10 -4.97 -11.68
N GLY A 17 14.76 -6.01 -12.12
CA GLY A 17 14.89 -6.39 -13.54
C GLY A 17 15.95 -5.64 -14.34
N THR A 18 16.35 -4.41 -13.99
CA THR A 18 17.38 -3.65 -14.72
C THR A 18 18.45 -3.06 -13.80
N LEU A 19 19.68 -2.89 -14.36
CA LEU A 19 20.77 -2.23 -13.64
C LEU A 19 20.46 -0.76 -13.31
N ALA A 20 19.65 -0.10 -14.13
CA ALA A 20 19.22 1.29 -13.91
C ALA A 20 18.30 1.39 -12.71
N ASP A 21 17.34 0.49 -12.58
CA ASP A 21 16.40 0.48 -11.45
C ASP A 21 17.10 0.11 -10.14
N VAL A 22 18.07 -0.83 -10.18
CA VAL A 22 18.93 -1.13 -9.02
C VAL A 22 19.73 0.09 -8.59
N ALA A 23 20.34 0.79 -9.57
CA ALA A 23 21.13 1.98 -9.30
C ALA A 23 20.29 3.10 -8.69
N ALA A 24 19.10 3.36 -9.21
CA ALA A 24 18.17 4.34 -8.68
C ALA A 24 17.74 4.01 -7.24
N ALA A 25 17.36 2.74 -6.97
CA ALA A 25 16.89 2.31 -5.67
C ALA A 25 17.97 2.35 -4.57
N LEU A 26 19.22 2.07 -4.93
CA LEU A 26 20.32 1.99 -3.97
C LEU A 26 21.25 3.21 -3.98
N SER A 27 20.90 4.27 -4.73
CA SER A 27 21.70 5.49 -4.85
C SER A 27 23.11 5.23 -5.40
N TYR A 28 23.21 4.32 -6.38
CA TYR A 28 24.43 4.05 -7.15
C TYR A 28 24.32 4.61 -8.58
N SER A 29 25.43 4.61 -9.32
CA SER A 29 25.40 4.73 -10.78
C SER A 29 25.21 3.35 -11.43
N PRO A 30 24.56 3.23 -12.60
CA PRO A 30 24.44 1.95 -13.31
C PRO A 30 25.80 1.29 -13.62
N SER A 31 26.82 2.10 -13.90
CA SER A 31 28.18 1.63 -14.12
C SER A 31 28.81 1.02 -12.86
N SER A 32 28.57 1.64 -11.69
CA SER A 32 29.04 1.11 -10.41
C SER A 32 28.37 -0.23 -10.09
N VAL A 33 27.05 -0.34 -10.28
CA VAL A 33 26.32 -1.62 -10.10
C VAL A 33 26.91 -2.70 -11.01
N SER A 34 27.11 -2.39 -12.32
CA SER A 34 27.71 -3.34 -13.27
C SER A 34 29.10 -3.78 -12.85
N GLN A 35 29.96 -2.86 -12.40
CA GLN A 35 31.30 -3.18 -11.93
C GLN A 35 31.28 -4.08 -10.69
N GLN A 36 30.41 -3.81 -9.72
CA GLN A 36 30.30 -4.62 -8.52
C GLN A 36 29.80 -6.04 -8.80
N LEU A 37 28.86 -6.20 -9.74
CA LEU A 37 28.38 -7.51 -10.17
C LEU A 37 29.49 -8.28 -10.94
N ALA A 38 30.28 -7.62 -11.79
CA ALA A 38 31.41 -8.24 -12.44
C ALA A 38 32.54 -8.64 -11.46
N LEU A 39 32.68 -7.90 -10.34
CA LEU A 39 33.56 -8.31 -9.24
C LEU A 39 33.04 -9.57 -8.55
N LEU A 40 31.73 -9.67 -8.31
CA LEU A 40 31.09 -10.85 -7.73
C LEU A 40 31.30 -12.08 -8.62
N GLU A 41 31.12 -11.98 -9.93
CA GLU A 41 31.40 -13.08 -10.88
C GLU A 41 32.86 -13.58 -10.78
N ARG A 42 33.81 -12.67 -10.66
CA ARG A 42 35.23 -13.04 -10.46
C ARG A 42 35.49 -13.72 -9.12
N GLU A 43 34.81 -13.31 -8.05
CA GLU A 43 34.91 -13.94 -6.73
C GLU A 43 34.36 -15.36 -6.68
N VAL A 44 33.25 -15.60 -7.39
CA VAL A 44 32.62 -16.93 -7.42
C VAL A 44 33.19 -17.82 -8.54
N GLY A 45 33.90 -17.23 -9.52
CA GLY A 45 34.51 -17.96 -10.61
C GLY A 45 33.51 -18.51 -11.66
N VAL A 46 32.28 -18.02 -11.66
CA VAL A 46 31.23 -18.45 -12.63
C VAL A 46 30.46 -17.23 -13.14
N GLU A 47 29.90 -17.36 -14.34
CA GLU A 47 29.03 -16.36 -14.92
C GLU A 47 27.71 -16.31 -14.13
N LEU A 48 27.35 -15.11 -13.65
CA LEU A 48 26.08 -14.87 -12.95
C LEU A 48 25.08 -14.16 -13.83
N LEU A 49 25.56 -13.38 -14.81
CA LEU A 49 24.74 -12.54 -15.67
C LEU A 49 25.00 -12.85 -17.13
N ARG A 50 23.94 -13.05 -17.90
CA ARG A 50 24.00 -13.27 -19.35
C ARG A 50 23.26 -12.17 -20.09
N LYS A 51 23.88 -11.63 -21.14
CA LYS A 51 23.23 -10.70 -22.04
C LYS A 51 22.29 -11.42 -23.00
N THR A 52 21.03 -11.00 -23.04
CA THR A 52 20.04 -11.48 -24.01
C THR A 52 19.46 -10.27 -24.73
N GLY A 53 20.03 -9.94 -25.88
CA GLY A 53 19.73 -8.69 -26.59
C GLY A 53 20.13 -7.47 -25.77
N ARG A 54 19.15 -6.60 -25.45
CA ARG A 54 19.36 -5.40 -24.62
C ARG A 54 19.15 -5.63 -23.12
N ARG A 55 18.77 -6.84 -22.71
CA ARG A 55 18.49 -7.19 -21.30
C ARG A 55 19.64 -8.02 -20.72
N VAL A 56 19.77 -7.92 -19.41
CA VAL A 56 20.62 -8.79 -18.60
C VAL A 56 19.70 -9.74 -17.86
N VAL A 57 19.99 -11.05 -17.94
CA VAL A 57 19.25 -12.10 -17.24
C VAL A 57 20.20 -12.85 -16.32
N LEU A 58 19.67 -13.34 -15.21
CA LEU A 58 20.42 -14.13 -14.24
C LEU A 58 20.64 -15.55 -14.79
N THR A 59 21.80 -16.13 -14.48
CA THR A 59 22.08 -17.56 -14.71
C THR A 59 21.47 -18.41 -13.59
N ALA A 60 21.41 -19.74 -13.77
CA ALA A 60 20.97 -20.67 -12.71
C ALA A 60 21.87 -20.55 -11.46
N GLN A 61 23.15 -20.30 -11.62
CA GLN A 61 24.10 -20.08 -10.50
C GLN A 61 23.78 -18.78 -9.75
N ALA A 62 23.40 -17.73 -10.48
CA ALA A 62 22.94 -16.48 -9.85
C ALA A 62 21.66 -16.68 -9.04
N GLU A 63 20.70 -17.48 -9.53
CA GLU A 63 19.46 -17.78 -8.78
C GLU A 63 19.75 -18.50 -7.45
N VAL A 64 20.74 -19.41 -7.43
CA VAL A 64 21.20 -20.05 -6.18
C VAL A 64 21.73 -19.00 -5.19
N LEU A 65 22.58 -18.07 -5.66
CA LEU A 65 23.12 -17.02 -4.80
C LEU A 65 22.04 -16.05 -4.31
N VAL A 66 21.06 -15.73 -5.15
CA VAL A 66 19.90 -14.88 -4.80
C VAL A 66 19.10 -15.50 -3.66
N ALA A 67 18.82 -16.81 -3.70
CA ALA A 67 18.11 -17.51 -2.65
C ALA A 67 18.86 -17.43 -1.31
N HIS A 68 20.14 -17.78 -1.29
CA HIS A 68 20.96 -17.65 -0.07
C HIS A 68 21.14 -16.21 0.40
N THR A 69 21.17 -15.24 -0.53
CA THR A 69 21.23 -13.82 -0.18
C THR A 69 19.97 -13.38 0.56
N ALA A 70 18.80 -13.87 0.15
CA ALA A 70 17.55 -13.58 0.86
C ALA A 70 17.60 -14.06 2.31
N GLU A 71 18.06 -15.29 2.56
CA GLU A 71 18.23 -15.88 3.89
C GLU A 71 19.24 -15.10 4.78
N LEU A 72 20.37 -14.69 4.19
CA LEU A 72 21.39 -13.89 4.89
C LEU A 72 20.84 -12.53 5.30
N LEU A 73 20.14 -11.83 4.40
CA LEU A 73 19.52 -10.54 4.68
C LEU A 73 18.41 -10.66 5.73
N GLU A 74 17.62 -11.74 5.69
CA GLU A 74 16.62 -12.03 6.71
C GLU A 74 17.26 -12.28 8.09
N THR A 75 18.36 -13.02 8.12
CA THR A 75 19.10 -13.28 9.37
C THR A 75 19.69 -12.00 9.97
N MET A 76 20.23 -11.12 9.14
CA MET A 76 20.69 -9.80 9.59
C MET A 76 19.56 -8.95 10.15
N GLU A 77 18.43 -8.90 9.47
CA GLU A 77 17.26 -8.13 9.90
C GLU A 77 16.70 -8.66 11.24
N ARG A 78 16.72 -9.98 11.46
CA ARG A 78 16.38 -10.59 12.75
C ARG A 78 17.38 -10.17 13.85
N ALA A 79 18.67 -10.22 13.56
CA ALA A 79 19.70 -9.81 14.53
C ALA A 79 19.56 -8.33 14.91
N GLU A 80 19.25 -7.45 13.94
CA GLU A 80 18.97 -6.03 14.20
C GLU A 80 17.70 -5.86 15.05
N ALA A 81 16.65 -6.65 14.78
CA ALA A 81 15.41 -6.62 15.56
C ALA A 81 15.65 -7.11 17.02
N ASP A 82 16.40 -8.20 17.20
CA ASP A 82 16.72 -8.75 18.52
C ASP A 82 17.61 -7.77 19.31
N LEU A 83 18.59 -7.14 18.67
CA LEU A 83 19.40 -6.09 19.29
C LEU A 83 18.54 -4.91 19.72
N ALA A 84 17.66 -4.41 18.83
CA ALA A 84 16.76 -3.31 19.17
C ALA A 84 15.81 -3.69 20.33
N ALA A 85 15.33 -4.93 20.37
CA ALA A 85 14.46 -5.43 21.44
C ALA A 85 15.18 -5.56 22.80
N SER A 86 16.50 -5.63 22.81
CA SER A 86 17.30 -5.66 24.06
C SER A 86 17.48 -4.28 24.70
N LEU A 87 17.12 -3.21 23.99
CA LEU A 87 17.21 -1.84 24.49
C LEU A 87 15.98 -1.48 25.33
N THR A 88 16.17 -0.59 26.30
CA THR A 88 15.08 -0.12 27.17
C THR A 88 14.19 0.94 26.52
N THR A 89 14.70 1.62 25.50
CA THR A 89 13.99 2.70 24.80
C THR A 89 13.65 2.26 23.38
N VAL A 90 12.37 2.42 23.00
CA VAL A 90 11.93 2.18 21.63
C VAL A 90 12.35 3.36 20.76
N SER A 91 13.22 3.12 19.80
CA SER A 91 13.78 4.19 18.94
C SER A 91 14.05 3.70 17.51
N GLY A 92 14.34 4.64 16.62
CA GLY A 92 14.74 4.37 15.24
C GLY A 92 13.75 4.92 14.21
N THR A 93 14.01 4.63 12.93
CA THR A 93 13.17 5.08 11.82
C THR A 93 12.31 3.93 11.31
N VAL A 94 11.02 4.21 11.04
CA VAL A 94 10.07 3.31 10.37
C VAL A 94 9.54 4.01 9.12
N ARG A 95 9.85 3.44 7.95
CA ARG A 95 9.35 3.91 6.66
C ARG A 95 8.04 3.19 6.34
N VAL A 96 6.95 3.95 6.26
CA VAL A 96 5.59 3.45 6.09
C VAL A 96 5.06 3.82 4.71
N ALA A 97 4.65 2.83 3.92
CA ALA A 97 3.85 3.04 2.72
C ALA A 97 2.37 2.96 3.07
N VAL A 98 1.55 3.85 2.51
CA VAL A 98 0.12 3.95 2.82
C VAL A 98 -0.69 4.42 1.62
N PHE A 99 -1.86 3.85 1.38
CA PHE A 99 -2.79 4.32 0.35
C PHE A 99 -3.63 5.53 0.82
N GLN A 100 -4.23 6.24 -0.12
CA GLN A 100 -4.74 7.60 0.13
C GLN A 100 -5.81 7.67 1.24
N SER A 101 -6.84 6.83 1.24
CA SER A 101 -7.89 6.95 2.27
C SER A 101 -7.40 6.62 3.67
N ALA A 102 -6.46 5.66 3.83
CA ALA A 102 -5.82 5.40 5.11
C ALA A 102 -4.87 6.54 5.54
N ALA A 103 -4.18 7.17 4.58
CA ALA A 103 -3.35 8.34 4.85
C ALA A 103 -4.18 9.51 5.38
N LEU A 104 -5.39 9.69 4.87
CA LEU A 104 -6.30 10.75 5.31
C LEU A 104 -6.95 10.46 6.66
N ALA A 105 -7.38 9.21 6.90
CA ALA A 105 -8.22 8.86 8.04
C ALA A 105 -7.42 8.38 9.26
N LEU A 106 -6.33 7.66 9.07
CA LEU A 106 -5.61 7.00 10.16
C LEU A 106 -4.30 7.68 10.52
N MET A 107 -3.56 8.18 9.52
CA MET A 107 -2.20 8.68 9.77
C MET A 107 -2.12 9.93 10.63
N PRO A 108 -3.01 10.94 10.53
CA PRO A 108 -2.90 12.13 11.37
C PRO A 108 -2.92 11.82 12.87
N ASP A 109 -3.89 11.01 13.32
CA ASP A 109 -4.02 10.63 14.72
C ASP A 109 -2.91 9.67 15.15
N ALA A 110 -2.55 8.72 14.28
CA ALA A 110 -1.45 7.81 14.52
C ALA A 110 -0.11 8.57 14.70
N LEU A 111 0.21 9.53 13.85
CA LEU A 111 1.44 10.33 13.96
C LEU A 111 1.45 11.21 15.21
N THR A 112 0.30 11.78 15.57
CA THR A 112 0.15 12.54 16.82
C THR A 112 0.40 11.65 18.04
N ALA A 113 -0.17 10.45 18.06
CA ALA A 113 0.05 9.48 19.12
C ALA A 113 1.50 8.95 19.15
N MET A 114 2.11 8.72 17.99
CA MET A 114 3.54 8.33 17.92
C MET A 114 4.44 9.39 18.54
N THR A 115 4.23 10.67 18.24
CA THR A 115 5.01 11.77 18.81
C THR A 115 4.89 11.84 20.33
N ARG A 116 3.72 11.54 20.88
CA ARG A 116 3.46 11.56 22.32
C ARG A 116 4.02 10.33 23.04
N ASP A 117 3.75 9.13 22.50
CA ASP A 117 3.97 7.86 23.19
C ASP A 117 5.37 7.26 22.89
N TYR A 118 5.93 7.58 21.70
CA TYR A 118 7.21 7.05 21.21
C TYR A 118 8.07 8.15 20.57
N PRO A 119 8.50 9.18 21.33
CA PRO A 119 9.15 10.39 20.79
C PRO A 119 10.47 10.11 20.06
N ASP A 120 11.15 8.99 20.40
CA ASP A 120 12.41 8.60 19.76
C ASP A 120 12.22 7.75 18.49
N VAL A 121 10.97 7.49 18.08
CA VAL A 121 10.63 6.81 16.83
C VAL A 121 10.29 7.83 15.75
N ARG A 122 11.10 7.86 14.70
CA ARG A 122 10.83 8.67 13.50
C ARG A 122 9.99 7.87 12.51
N VAL A 123 8.79 8.33 12.21
CA VAL A 123 7.95 7.76 11.15
C VAL A 123 8.10 8.57 9.87
N GLU A 124 8.46 7.90 8.78
CA GLU A 124 8.52 8.47 7.43
C GLU A 124 7.39 7.84 6.60
N MET A 125 6.42 8.67 6.19
CA MET A 125 5.25 8.20 5.44
C MET A 125 5.39 8.55 3.96
N VAL A 126 5.07 7.58 3.08
CA VAL A 126 4.97 7.80 1.64
C VAL A 126 3.66 7.21 1.13
N GLN A 127 2.90 8.00 0.37
CA GLN A 127 1.70 7.48 -0.29
C GLN A 127 2.07 6.59 -1.47
N ARG A 128 1.49 5.38 -1.49
CA ARG A 128 1.70 4.36 -2.54
C ARG A 128 0.44 3.53 -2.71
N GLU A 129 0.21 3.07 -3.94
CA GLU A 129 -0.82 2.08 -4.23
C GLU A 129 -0.46 0.73 -3.60
N PRO A 130 -1.44 -0.04 -3.08
CA PRO A 130 -1.19 -1.25 -2.29
C PRO A 130 -0.30 -2.29 -2.95
N GLU A 131 -0.53 -2.62 -4.22
CA GLU A 131 0.26 -3.63 -4.94
C GLU A 131 1.72 -3.21 -5.07
N THR A 132 1.96 -1.95 -5.42
CA THR A 132 3.30 -1.38 -5.51
C THR A 132 3.96 -1.33 -4.14
N ALA A 133 3.23 -0.90 -3.11
CA ALA A 133 3.72 -0.79 -1.74
C ALA A 133 4.12 -2.15 -1.14
N LEU A 134 3.33 -3.20 -1.38
CA LEU A 134 3.66 -4.57 -0.96
C LEU A 134 4.95 -5.05 -1.62
N TYR A 135 5.09 -4.82 -2.92
CA TYR A 135 6.31 -5.17 -3.64
C TYR A 135 7.53 -4.37 -3.14
N GLU A 136 7.40 -3.04 -2.97
CA GLU A 136 8.46 -2.17 -2.44
C GLU A 136 8.84 -2.54 -0.99
N THR A 137 7.86 -3.00 -0.17
CA THR A 137 8.12 -3.53 1.18
C THR A 137 8.91 -4.84 1.13
N PHE A 138 8.54 -5.76 0.22
CA PHE A 138 9.33 -6.96 -0.05
C PHE A 138 10.74 -6.63 -0.53
N ALA A 139 10.88 -5.61 -1.40
CA ALA A 139 12.17 -5.12 -1.90
C ALA A 139 12.99 -4.32 -0.87
N ARG A 140 12.49 -4.11 0.36
CA ARG A 140 13.14 -3.39 1.47
C ARG A 140 13.18 -1.86 1.33
N ASP A 141 12.31 -1.29 0.49
CA ASP A 141 12.18 0.17 0.38
C ASP A 141 11.34 0.74 1.53
N PHE A 142 10.42 -0.05 2.10
CA PHE A 142 9.63 0.27 3.29
C PHE A 142 9.79 -0.79 4.38
N ASP A 143 9.56 -0.38 5.63
CA ASP A 143 9.54 -1.27 6.80
C ASP A 143 8.13 -1.83 7.04
N LEU A 144 7.10 -1.02 6.75
CA LEU A 144 5.70 -1.33 6.97
C LEU A 144 4.86 -0.80 5.80
N VAL A 145 3.86 -1.53 5.38
CA VAL A 145 2.82 -1.05 4.47
C VAL A 145 1.45 -1.17 5.12
N ILE A 146 0.62 -0.15 4.91
CA ILE A 146 -0.83 -0.22 5.13
C ILE A 146 -1.44 -0.43 3.76
N ALA A 147 -2.08 -1.58 3.57
CA ALA A 147 -2.66 -2.00 2.31
C ALA A 147 -4.14 -2.39 2.49
N GLU A 148 -4.82 -2.55 1.38
CA GLU A 148 -6.23 -2.91 1.33
C GLU A 148 -6.48 -4.10 0.41
N GLN A 149 -7.60 -4.76 0.63
CA GLN A 149 -8.08 -5.85 -0.21
C GLN A 149 -9.59 -5.72 -0.39
N TYR A 150 -10.02 -5.68 -1.64
CA TYR A 150 -11.43 -5.66 -2.01
C TYR A 150 -12.05 -7.06 -2.00
N PRO A 151 -13.39 -7.19 -1.78
CA PRO A 151 -14.06 -8.48 -1.85
C PRO A 151 -13.85 -9.17 -3.21
N GLY A 152 -13.42 -10.42 -3.18
CA GLY A 152 -13.14 -11.19 -4.40
C GLY A 152 -11.86 -10.79 -5.16
N HIS A 153 -11.07 -9.84 -4.64
CA HIS A 153 -9.79 -9.44 -5.22
C HIS A 153 -8.68 -9.58 -4.17
N ALA A 154 -7.89 -10.63 -4.28
CA ALA A 154 -6.79 -10.87 -3.35
C ALA A 154 -5.59 -9.98 -3.69
N ALA A 155 -5.07 -9.27 -2.69
CA ALA A 155 -3.80 -8.56 -2.83
C ALA A 155 -2.65 -9.55 -3.09
N PRO A 156 -1.58 -9.14 -3.81
CA PRO A 156 -0.41 -9.97 -4.03
C PRO A 156 0.19 -10.46 -2.70
N ARG A 157 0.45 -11.76 -2.60
CA ARG A 157 1.07 -12.36 -1.41
C ARG A 157 2.54 -12.61 -1.65
N HIS A 158 3.36 -12.08 -0.77
CA HIS A 158 4.79 -12.36 -0.68
C HIS A 158 5.02 -13.23 0.56
N PRO A 159 5.60 -14.45 0.44
CA PRO A 159 5.81 -15.36 1.58
C PRO A 159 6.64 -14.73 2.70
N GLU A 160 7.55 -13.83 2.37
CA GLU A 160 8.42 -13.13 3.30
C GLU A 160 7.70 -12.02 4.10
N LEU A 161 6.52 -11.60 3.65
CA LEU A 161 5.71 -10.61 4.35
C LEU A 161 4.75 -11.30 5.32
N ASP A 162 4.49 -10.66 6.44
CA ASP A 162 3.38 -10.99 7.32
C ASP A 162 2.09 -10.31 6.86
N HIS A 163 0.99 -10.62 7.52
CA HIS A 163 -0.30 -9.99 7.29
C HIS A 163 -0.99 -9.84 8.64
N MET A 164 -1.32 -8.60 9.04
CA MET A 164 -2.07 -8.30 10.25
C MET A 164 -3.26 -7.43 9.90
N GLU A 165 -4.46 -7.93 10.13
CA GLU A 165 -5.68 -7.14 9.93
C GLU A 165 -5.66 -5.90 10.83
N LEU A 166 -6.08 -4.77 10.27
CA LEU A 166 -6.16 -3.49 10.95
C LEU A 166 -7.62 -3.08 11.17
N THR A 167 -8.43 -3.05 10.12
CA THR A 167 -9.84 -2.71 10.16
C THR A 167 -10.57 -3.19 8.91
N GLN A 168 -11.88 -3.05 8.91
CA GLN A 168 -12.75 -3.20 7.73
C GLN A 168 -13.41 -1.87 7.44
N ASP A 169 -13.80 -1.66 6.19
CA ASP A 169 -14.29 -0.39 5.69
C ASP A 169 -15.38 -0.64 4.62
N ALA A 170 -16.57 -0.11 4.84
CA ALA A 170 -17.69 -0.28 3.93
C ALA A 170 -17.47 0.46 2.61
N ILE A 171 -18.05 -0.07 1.55
CA ILE A 171 -18.06 0.58 0.23
C ILE A 171 -19.48 1.06 -0.05
N GLN A 172 -19.63 2.35 -0.32
CA GLN A 172 -20.91 3.00 -0.52
C GLN A 172 -21.00 3.63 -1.91
N LEU A 173 -22.23 3.75 -2.42
CA LEU A 173 -22.50 4.53 -3.63
C LEU A 173 -22.60 6.00 -3.22
N ALA A 174 -21.73 6.82 -3.78
CA ALA A 174 -21.71 8.27 -3.59
C ALA A 174 -22.35 8.96 -4.81
N VAL A 175 -23.35 9.79 -4.55
CA VAL A 175 -24.06 10.56 -5.58
C VAL A 175 -24.21 12.03 -5.16
N PRO A 176 -24.47 12.96 -6.09
CA PRO A 176 -24.63 14.38 -5.77
C PRO A 176 -25.78 14.67 -4.79
N LEU A 177 -25.73 15.85 -4.16
CA LEU A 177 -26.81 16.32 -3.27
C LEU A 177 -28.10 16.60 -4.05
N PRO A 178 -29.27 16.61 -3.39
CA PRO A 178 -30.57 16.91 -3.99
C PRO A 178 -30.56 18.20 -4.82
N GLY A 179 -31.23 18.18 -5.96
CA GLY A 179 -31.30 19.31 -6.90
C GLY A 179 -30.21 19.33 -7.96
N GLN A 180 -29.27 18.41 -7.92
CA GLN A 180 -28.21 18.25 -8.92
C GLN A 180 -28.49 17.04 -9.83
N ARG A 181 -27.79 16.97 -10.97
CA ARG A 181 -27.84 15.81 -11.85
C ARG A 181 -27.40 14.56 -11.09
N TYR A 182 -28.07 13.44 -11.31
CA TYR A 182 -27.82 12.15 -10.66
C TYR A 182 -28.23 12.05 -9.18
N ALA A 183 -28.81 13.09 -8.58
CA ALA A 183 -29.19 13.12 -7.17
C ALA A 183 -30.27 12.08 -6.77
N ASP A 184 -31.10 11.66 -7.74
CA ASP A 184 -32.19 10.69 -7.49
C ASP A 184 -31.74 9.21 -7.59
N ILE A 185 -30.43 8.98 -7.86
CA ILE A 185 -29.84 7.64 -7.91
C ILE A 185 -29.62 7.13 -6.49
N SER A 186 -30.20 5.96 -6.15
CA SER A 186 -30.11 5.36 -4.82
C SER A 186 -29.57 3.92 -4.83
N SER A 187 -29.17 3.41 -6.00
CA SER A 187 -28.58 2.07 -6.14
C SER A 187 -27.62 1.99 -7.32
N VAL A 188 -26.74 1.00 -7.31
CA VAL A 188 -25.83 0.76 -8.46
C VAL A 188 -26.60 0.52 -9.74
N ALA A 189 -27.69 -0.25 -9.71
CA ALA A 189 -28.52 -0.51 -10.90
C ALA A 189 -29.15 0.76 -11.46
N ALA A 190 -29.60 1.69 -10.61
CA ALA A 190 -30.14 2.97 -11.03
C ALA A 190 -29.07 3.89 -11.66
N ALA A 191 -27.81 3.64 -11.42
CA ALA A 191 -26.69 4.41 -11.96
C ALA A 191 -26.24 3.99 -13.37
N ALA A 192 -26.97 3.09 -14.06
CA ALA A 192 -26.59 2.58 -15.39
C ALA A 192 -26.42 3.69 -16.45
N GLY A 193 -27.21 4.79 -16.39
CA GLY A 193 -27.10 5.93 -17.29
C GLY A 193 -26.24 7.09 -16.78
N ALA A 194 -25.59 6.93 -15.64
CA ALA A 194 -24.77 7.99 -15.05
C ALA A 194 -23.35 8.02 -15.64
N ALA A 195 -22.72 9.19 -15.59
CA ALA A 195 -21.28 9.29 -15.76
C ALA A 195 -20.57 8.82 -14.48
N TRP A 196 -19.57 7.98 -14.62
CA TRP A 196 -18.77 7.46 -13.50
C TRP A 196 -17.41 8.13 -13.42
N VAL A 197 -16.96 8.40 -12.19
CA VAL A 197 -15.56 8.66 -11.91
C VAL A 197 -14.98 7.43 -11.17
N MET A 198 -13.81 6.99 -11.62
CA MET A 198 -13.13 5.82 -11.06
C MET A 198 -11.62 6.04 -11.03
N GLU A 199 -10.92 5.24 -10.26
CA GLU A 199 -9.46 5.19 -10.29
C GLU A 199 -8.93 4.66 -11.64
N PRO A 200 -7.63 4.83 -11.93
CA PRO A 200 -7.02 4.33 -13.16
C PRO A 200 -7.18 2.82 -13.34
N ARG A 201 -7.15 2.38 -14.60
CA ARG A 201 -7.16 0.96 -14.92
C ARG A 201 -5.98 0.25 -14.27
N GLY A 202 -6.24 -0.89 -13.63
CA GLY A 202 -5.26 -1.67 -12.87
C GLY A 202 -5.39 -1.51 -11.35
N ALA A 203 -6.08 -0.47 -10.86
CA ALA A 203 -6.40 -0.36 -9.44
C ALA A 203 -7.45 -1.41 -9.03
N ALA A 204 -7.29 -2.01 -7.86
CA ALA A 204 -8.21 -3.00 -7.31
C ALA A 204 -9.63 -2.43 -7.10
N SER A 205 -9.73 -1.20 -6.62
CA SER A 205 -10.96 -0.42 -6.49
C SER A 205 -11.72 -0.31 -7.82
N ARG A 206 -11.00 0.04 -8.90
CA ARG A 206 -11.54 0.15 -10.25
C ARG A 206 -12.11 -1.18 -10.73
N HIS A 207 -11.30 -2.25 -10.61
CA HIS A 207 -11.73 -3.58 -11.01
C HIS A 207 -12.99 -4.01 -10.26
N TRP A 208 -13.02 -3.80 -8.95
CA TRP A 208 -14.16 -4.14 -8.10
C TRP A 208 -15.41 -3.34 -8.48
N ALA A 209 -15.29 -2.03 -8.71
CA ALA A 209 -16.39 -1.16 -9.10
C ALA A 209 -16.98 -1.56 -10.45
N GLU A 210 -16.16 -1.87 -11.46
CA GLU A 210 -16.62 -2.38 -12.75
C GLU A 210 -17.36 -3.71 -12.59
N GLN A 211 -16.89 -4.62 -11.74
CA GLN A 211 -17.59 -5.88 -11.45
C GLN A 211 -18.93 -5.65 -10.74
N ALA A 212 -19.00 -4.66 -9.83
CA ALA A 212 -20.25 -4.29 -9.18
C ALA A 212 -21.30 -3.78 -10.21
N CYS A 213 -20.90 -2.94 -11.15
CA CYS A 213 -21.75 -2.48 -12.23
C CYS A 213 -22.21 -3.64 -13.16
N ARG A 214 -21.31 -4.57 -13.51
CA ARG A 214 -21.64 -5.76 -14.32
C ARG A 214 -22.63 -6.68 -13.62
N ARG A 215 -22.48 -6.90 -12.30
CA ARG A 215 -23.47 -7.64 -11.50
C ARG A 215 -24.84 -6.93 -11.48
N ALA A 216 -24.85 -5.61 -11.55
CA ALA A 216 -26.08 -4.82 -11.66
C ALA A 216 -26.65 -4.76 -13.10
N GLY A 217 -26.01 -5.42 -14.08
CA GLY A 217 -26.51 -5.60 -15.46
C GLY A 217 -26.05 -4.55 -16.48
N PHE A 218 -24.98 -3.77 -16.20
CA PHE A 218 -24.49 -2.76 -17.14
C PHE A 218 -22.96 -2.59 -17.09
N GLU A 219 -22.40 -2.01 -18.17
CA GLU A 219 -21.03 -1.50 -18.19
C GLU A 219 -21.04 -0.03 -17.80
N PRO A 220 -20.19 0.43 -16.87
CA PRO A 220 -20.16 1.82 -16.44
C PRO A 220 -19.63 2.75 -17.54
N ASP A 221 -20.28 3.89 -17.75
CA ASP A 221 -19.79 4.98 -18.60
C ASP A 221 -18.72 5.78 -17.83
N VAL A 222 -17.49 5.27 -17.81
CA VAL A 222 -16.39 5.90 -17.08
C VAL A 222 -15.85 7.07 -17.89
N ARG A 223 -16.29 8.28 -17.53
CA ARG A 223 -15.87 9.53 -18.17
C ARG A 223 -14.69 10.19 -17.53
N TYR A 224 -14.49 9.94 -16.23
CA TYR A 224 -13.43 10.58 -15.46
C TYR A 224 -12.58 9.50 -14.82
N GLU A 225 -11.26 9.64 -14.97
CA GLU A 225 -10.28 8.72 -14.42
C GLU A 225 -9.25 9.52 -13.59
N THR A 226 -9.16 9.25 -12.31
CA THR A 226 -8.20 9.87 -11.41
C THR A 226 -7.98 9.01 -10.17
N ALA A 227 -6.73 8.87 -9.74
CA ALA A 227 -6.36 8.22 -8.48
C ALA A 227 -6.60 9.12 -7.26
N ASP A 228 -6.84 10.42 -7.46
CA ASP A 228 -7.07 11.35 -6.38
C ASP A 228 -8.53 11.30 -5.91
N LEU A 229 -8.77 10.70 -4.74
CA LEU A 229 -10.09 10.61 -4.12
C LEU A 229 -10.73 11.99 -3.85
N GLN A 230 -9.93 13.03 -3.59
CA GLN A 230 -10.47 14.38 -3.40
C GLN A 230 -11.02 14.93 -4.72
N ALA A 231 -10.34 14.68 -5.84
CA ALA A 231 -10.84 15.03 -7.15
C ALA A 231 -12.11 14.25 -7.51
N GLN A 232 -12.19 12.95 -7.17
CA GLN A 232 -13.40 12.15 -7.33
C GLN A 232 -14.58 12.76 -6.56
N ILE A 233 -14.37 13.08 -5.26
CA ILE A 233 -15.40 13.71 -4.41
C ILE A 233 -15.89 15.02 -5.01
N ARG A 234 -15.00 15.88 -5.50
CA ARG A 234 -15.38 17.16 -6.12
C ARG A 234 -16.18 16.99 -7.40
N LEU A 235 -15.91 15.95 -8.21
CA LEU A 235 -16.71 15.61 -9.40
C LEU A 235 -18.11 15.13 -9.04
N ILE A 236 -18.24 14.36 -7.96
CA ILE A 236 -19.56 13.93 -7.45
C ILE A 236 -20.31 15.15 -6.89
N GLU A 237 -19.69 15.90 -6.00
CA GLU A 237 -20.26 17.10 -5.36
C GLU A 237 -20.77 18.11 -6.37
N SER A 238 -20.12 18.26 -7.51
CA SER A 238 -20.51 19.19 -8.59
C SER A 238 -21.55 18.64 -9.56
N GLY A 239 -22.13 17.45 -9.31
CA GLY A 239 -23.16 16.84 -10.15
C GLY A 239 -22.66 16.23 -11.47
N ASN A 240 -21.36 16.05 -11.62
CA ASN A 240 -20.77 15.56 -12.87
C ASN A 240 -20.64 14.03 -12.92
N ALA A 241 -20.57 13.34 -11.78
CA ALA A 241 -20.36 11.91 -11.71
C ALA A 241 -21.01 11.25 -10.50
N VAL A 242 -21.02 9.92 -10.52
CA VAL A 242 -21.24 9.04 -9.36
C VAL A 242 -20.02 8.15 -9.18
N ALA A 243 -19.81 7.58 -7.98
CA ALA A 243 -18.74 6.63 -7.71
C ALA A 243 -19.11 5.64 -6.61
N LEU A 244 -18.37 4.53 -6.54
CA LEU A 244 -18.29 3.68 -5.35
C LEU A 244 -17.12 4.15 -4.52
N MET A 245 -17.41 4.60 -3.30
CA MET A 245 -16.43 5.24 -2.40
C MET A 245 -16.32 4.46 -1.09
N PRO A 246 -15.10 4.30 -0.57
CA PRO A 246 -14.91 3.71 0.74
C PRO A 246 -15.36 4.68 1.85
N GLU A 247 -15.97 4.14 2.91
CA GLU A 247 -16.46 4.94 4.05
C GLU A 247 -15.33 5.72 4.74
N LEU A 248 -14.14 5.13 4.81
CA LEU A 248 -12.97 5.71 5.45
C LEU A 248 -12.58 7.10 4.91
N VAL A 249 -12.92 7.39 3.64
CA VAL A 249 -12.62 8.69 3.02
C VAL A 249 -13.39 9.86 3.67
N TRP A 250 -14.48 9.55 4.39
CA TRP A 250 -15.34 10.55 5.04
C TRP A 250 -14.97 10.82 6.49
N THR A 251 -14.00 10.07 7.06
CA THR A 251 -13.58 10.20 8.44
C THR A 251 -13.14 11.63 8.76
N GLY A 252 -13.68 12.18 9.84
CA GLY A 252 -13.29 13.50 10.37
C GLY A 252 -13.67 14.70 9.48
N ARG A 253 -14.58 14.52 8.52
CA ARG A 253 -15.01 15.58 7.60
C ARG A 253 -16.50 15.57 7.33
N ASN A 254 -17.05 16.72 6.88
CA ASN A 254 -18.41 16.77 6.38
C ASN A 254 -18.51 15.97 5.07
N VAL A 255 -19.64 15.29 4.89
CA VAL A 255 -19.95 14.53 3.67
C VAL A 255 -20.74 15.44 2.71
N PRO A 256 -20.13 15.92 1.59
CA PRO A 256 -20.76 16.87 0.68
C PRO A 256 -21.57 16.17 -0.44
N VAL A 257 -21.94 14.92 -0.24
CA VAL A 257 -22.64 14.05 -1.19
C VAL A 257 -23.68 13.21 -0.47
N GLN A 258 -24.58 12.54 -1.21
CA GLN A 258 -25.42 11.50 -0.63
C GLN A 258 -24.67 10.15 -0.70
N LEU A 259 -24.80 9.36 0.35
CA LEU A 259 -24.21 8.02 0.46
C LEU A 259 -25.31 6.98 0.59
N PHE A 260 -25.21 5.92 -0.20
CA PHE A 260 -26.13 4.78 -0.13
C PHE A 260 -25.32 3.49 0.11
N ASP A 261 -25.75 2.73 1.11
CA ASP A 261 -25.20 1.42 1.37
C ASP A 261 -25.52 0.47 0.22
N LEU A 262 -24.58 -0.41 -0.06
CA LEU A 262 -24.73 -1.41 -1.10
C LEU A 262 -25.42 -2.67 -0.55
N ALA A 263 -26.14 -3.37 -1.41
CA ALA A 263 -26.65 -4.68 -1.09
C ALA A 263 -25.49 -5.60 -0.67
N GLU A 264 -25.72 -6.46 0.34
CA GLU A 264 -24.74 -7.40 0.92
C GLU A 264 -23.61 -6.72 1.72
N ASP A 265 -23.68 -5.39 1.95
CA ASP A 265 -22.73 -4.62 2.77
C ASP A 265 -21.26 -4.99 2.49
N PRO A 266 -20.76 -4.79 1.25
CA PRO A 266 -19.42 -5.20 0.89
C PRO A 266 -18.38 -4.39 1.66
N GLN A 267 -17.47 -5.12 2.34
CA GLN A 267 -16.40 -4.53 3.12
C GLN A 267 -15.05 -4.78 2.44
N ARG A 268 -14.22 -3.76 2.31
CA ARG A 268 -12.80 -3.98 2.04
C ARG A 268 -12.05 -4.22 3.34
N SER A 269 -11.08 -5.12 3.32
CA SER A 269 -10.18 -5.34 4.46
C SER A 269 -8.98 -4.42 4.36
N ILE A 270 -8.64 -3.75 5.45
CA ILE A 270 -7.42 -2.95 5.59
C ILE A 270 -6.49 -3.70 6.53
N PHE A 271 -5.24 -3.86 6.13
CA PHE A 271 -4.23 -4.61 6.87
C PHE A 271 -2.87 -3.93 6.85
N THR A 272 -2.02 -4.30 7.78
CA THR A 272 -0.61 -3.95 7.77
C THR A 272 0.23 -5.15 7.37
N SER A 273 1.31 -4.91 6.64
CA SER A 273 2.25 -5.94 6.24
C SER A 273 3.68 -5.44 6.38
N ALA A 274 4.55 -6.27 6.91
CA ALA A 274 5.98 -6.03 7.08
C ALA A 274 6.75 -7.31 6.77
N ARG A 275 8.05 -7.21 6.48
CA ARG A 275 8.87 -8.41 6.35
C ARG A 275 8.90 -9.14 7.70
N ARG A 276 8.68 -10.47 7.67
CA ARG A 276 8.60 -11.30 8.89
C ARG A 276 9.80 -11.13 9.82
N ALA A 277 11.01 -10.98 9.25
CA ALA A 277 12.22 -10.75 10.01
C ALA A 277 12.22 -9.40 10.74
N GLY A 278 11.74 -8.34 10.09
CA GLY A 278 11.69 -6.97 10.65
C GLY A 278 10.40 -6.66 11.42
N ALA A 279 9.37 -7.47 11.30
CA ALA A 279 8.05 -7.22 11.90
C ALA A 279 8.08 -7.16 13.45
N ARG A 280 9.10 -7.81 14.07
CA ARG A 280 9.30 -7.83 15.52
C ARG A 280 10.16 -6.67 16.06
N ARG A 281 10.65 -5.77 15.21
CA ARG A 281 11.36 -4.57 15.65
C ARG A 281 10.43 -3.74 16.55
N PRO A 282 10.90 -3.30 17.75
CA PRO A 282 10.04 -2.53 18.67
C PRO A 282 9.40 -1.29 18.04
N ALA A 283 10.13 -0.57 17.19
CA ALA A 283 9.59 0.60 16.49
C ALA A 283 8.44 0.23 15.51
N VAL A 284 8.53 -0.90 14.79
CA VAL A 284 7.46 -1.39 13.90
C VAL A 284 6.24 -1.80 14.71
N LEU A 285 6.45 -2.50 15.83
CA LEU A 285 5.36 -2.89 16.74
C LEU A 285 4.67 -1.66 17.33
N ALA A 286 5.41 -0.63 17.73
CA ALA A 286 4.87 0.63 18.23
C ALA A 286 3.98 1.32 17.19
N VAL A 287 4.43 1.40 15.93
CA VAL A 287 3.62 1.96 14.83
C VAL A 287 2.33 1.15 14.63
N ARG A 288 2.42 -0.19 14.63
CA ARG A 288 1.23 -1.06 14.50
C ARG A 288 0.25 -0.90 15.65
N GLU A 289 0.75 -0.81 16.88
CA GLU A 289 -0.09 -0.58 18.07
C GLU A 289 -0.87 0.72 17.95
N VAL A 290 -0.19 1.80 17.59
CA VAL A 290 -0.81 3.12 17.45
C VAL A 290 -1.81 3.15 16.29
N LEU A 291 -1.48 2.53 15.15
CA LEU A 291 -2.42 2.37 14.03
C LEU A 291 -3.67 1.57 14.44
N GLY A 292 -3.51 0.51 15.24
CA GLY A 292 -4.65 -0.26 15.78
C GLY A 292 -5.58 0.59 16.65
N ARG A 293 -5.01 1.48 17.47
CA ARG A 293 -5.81 2.45 18.27
C ARG A 293 -6.54 3.44 17.39
N ALA A 294 -5.86 4.05 16.40
CA ALA A 294 -6.48 4.98 15.47
C ALA A 294 -7.61 4.32 14.66
N ALA A 295 -7.40 3.10 14.18
CA ALA A 295 -8.41 2.34 13.46
C ALA A 295 -9.64 1.99 14.33
N ALA A 296 -9.44 1.70 15.63
CA ALA A 296 -10.53 1.44 16.56
C ALA A 296 -11.37 2.70 16.85
N GLU A 297 -10.78 3.88 16.83
CA GLU A 297 -11.47 5.16 17.01
C GLU A 297 -12.34 5.50 15.80
N VAL A 298 -11.86 5.26 14.58
CA VAL A 298 -12.63 5.47 13.35
C VAL A 298 -13.85 4.56 13.26
N ARG A 299 -13.78 3.33 13.77
CA ARG A 299 -14.92 2.38 13.82
C ARG A 299 -16.02 2.73 14.81
N ARG A 300 -15.78 3.64 15.74
CA ARG A 300 -16.83 4.08 16.65
C ARG A 300 -17.81 4.94 15.85
N PRO A 301 -19.11 4.58 15.77
CA PRO A 301 -20.09 5.45 15.12
C PRO A 301 -20.02 6.81 15.82
N SER A 302 -19.84 7.86 15.05
CA SER A 302 -19.89 9.24 15.55
C SER A 302 -21.23 9.39 16.25
N SER A 303 -21.23 9.51 17.58
CA SER A 303 -22.44 9.85 18.33
C SER A 303 -23.02 11.12 17.71
N PRO A 304 -24.31 11.17 17.32
CA PRO A 304 -24.89 12.35 16.71
C PRO A 304 -24.64 13.52 17.66
N GLN A 305 -23.87 14.51 17.23
CA GLN A 305 -23.79 15.78 17.93
C GLN A 305 -25.20 16.37 17.88
N LEU A 306 -25.91 16.26 19.01
CA LEU A 306 -27.10 17.03 19.26
C LEU A 306 -26.73 18.51 19.12
N HIS A 307 -27.03 19.07 17.95
CA HIS A 307 -27.11 20.52 17.81
C HIS A 307 -28.24 20.99 18.72
N GLN A 308 -27.90 21.34 19.95
CA GLN A 308 -28.75 22.22 20.74
C GLN A 308 -28.62 23.62 20.12
N GLN A 309 -29.78 24.15 19.77
CA GLN A 309 -30.07 25.46 19.23
C GLN A 309 -29.50 26.60 20.07
#